data_5d1b6879e0fd615ca3b4759ac589b047
#
_entry.id   5d1b6879e0fd615ca3b4759ac589b047
#
_cell.length_a   1.000
_cell.length_b   1.000
_cell.length_c   1.000
_cell.angle_alpha   90.00
_cell.angle_beta   90.00
_cell.angle_gamma   90.00
#
_symmetry.space_group_name_H-M   'P 1'
#
loop_
_entity.id
_entity.type
_entity.pdbx_description
1 polymer ?
#
loop_
_entity_poly.entity_id
_entity_poly.type
_entity_poly.pdbx_seq_one_letter_code
_entity_poly.pdbx_strand_id
1 'polypeptide(L)'
;EFFFASVCELLTRWIEWRIRLEKDMLTIRIMKLRAQLHRTKIMMLAAEQVVALAKELQRKAEAPLNVRVAKLLKITVTDADMILSLSIRSLANLEHQALAKKKSEIIKSITANKQQRAVPHEAAAAATQSLIQIL
;
A
#
# COMPACT_ATOMS: atom_id res chain seq x y z
N GLU A 1 -47.92 -4.54 -10.69
CA GLU A 1 -46.86 -4.81 -11.66
C GLU A 1 -45.86 -3.67 -11.81
N PHE A 2 -46.38 -2.43 -11.99
CA PHE A 2 -45.51 -1.25 -12.10
C PHE A 2 -44.64 -1.05 -10.84
N PHE A 3 -45.24 -1.18 -9.66
CA PHE A 3 -44.54 -1.07 -8.38
C PHE A 3 -43.47 -2.13 -8.23
N PHE A 4 -43.80 -3.38 -8.59
CA PHE A 4 -42.85 -4.49 -8.51
C PHE A 4 -41.65 -4.30 -9.45
N ALA A 5 -41.90 -3.88 -10.69
CA ALA A 5 -40.83 -3.55 -11.64
C ALA A 5 -39.95 -2.40 -11.14
N SER A 6 -40.52 -1.37 -10.53
CA SER A 6 -39.78 -0.26 -9.94
C SER A 6 -38.90 -0.71 -8.76
N VAL A 7 -39.40 -1.61 -7.91
CA VAL A 7 -38.62 -2.18 -6.79
C VAL A 7 -37.46 -3.03 -7.32
N CYS A 8 -37.72 -3.89 -8.31
CA CYS A 8 -36.67 -4.69 -8.93
C CYS A 8 -35.57 -3.82 -9.57
N GLU A 9 -35.97 -2.76 -10.26
CA GLU A 9 -35.01 -1.81 -10.85
C GLU A 9 -34.19 -1.12 -9.77
N LEU A 10 -34.82 -0.69 -8.68
CA LEU A 10 -34.13 -0.07 -7.55
C LEU A 10 -33.12 -1.02 -6.91
N LEU A 11 -33.49 -2.28 -6.69
CA LEU A 11 -32.60 -3.30 -6.15
C LEU A 11 -31.42 -3.57 -7.08
N THR A 12 -31.68 -3.64 -8.39
CA THR A 12 -30.60 -3.84 -9.39
C THR A 12 -29.61 -2.69 -9.36
N ARG A 13 -30.07 -1.45 -9.32
CA ARG A 13 -29.22 -0.27 -9.21
C ARG A 13 -28.42 -0.26 -7.91
N TRP A 14 -29.06 -0.66 -6.80
CA TRP A 14 -28.39 -0.76 -5.50
C TRP A 14 -27.26 -1.79 -5.53
N ILE A 15 -27.50 -2.97 -6.12
CA ILE A 15 -26.49 -4.03 -6.26
C ILE A 15 -25.31 -3.54 -7.11
N GLU A 16 -25.58 -2.90 -8.25
CA GLU A 16 -24.54 -2.36 -9.12
C GLU A 16 -23.70 -1.29 -8.40
N TRP A 17 -24.36 -0.41 -7.65
CA TRP A 17 -23.70 0.60 -6.85
C TRP A 17 -22.82 -0.05 -5.77
N ARG A 18 -23.34 -1.07 -5.10
CA ARG A 18 -22.59 -1.78 -4.05
C ARG A 18 -21.37 -2.51 -4.60
N ILE A 19 -21.47 -3.12 -5.76
CA ILE A 19 -20.35 -3.77 -6.45
C ILE A 19 -19.26 -2.73 -6.78
N ARG A 20 -19.63 -1.58 -7.31
CA ARG A 20 -18.67 -0.49 -7.58
C ARG A 20 -18.00 -0.01 -6.31
N LEU A 21 -18.76 0.19 -5.25
CA LEU A 21 -18.23 0.60 -3.96
C LEU A 21 -17.20 -0.40 -3.42
N GLU A 22 -17.49 -1.70 -3.47
CA GLU A 22 -16.57 -2.74 -3.05
C GLU A 22 -15.28 -2.74 -3.87
N LYS A 23 -15.38 -2.58 -5.19
CA LYS A 23 -14.21 -2.48 -6.08
C LYS A 23 -13.38 -1.23 -5.75
N ASP A 24 -14.00 -0.10 -5.51
CA ASP A 24 -13.32 1.14 -5.15
C ASP A 24 -12.61 1.01 -3.80
N MET A 25 -13.25 0.38 -2.82
CA MET A 25 -12.64 0.10 -1.51
C MET A 25 -11.42 -0.80 -1.64
N LEU A 26 -11.50 -1.86 -2.46
CA LEU A 26 -10.37 -2.76 -2.73
C LEU A 26 -9.23 -2.02 -3.44
N THR A 27 -9.54 -1.15 -4.39
CA THR A 27 -8.55 -0.32 -5.08
C THR A 27 -7.82 0.58 -4.09
N ILE A 28 -8.53 1.24 -3.19
CA ILE A 28 -7.94 2.08 -2.14
C ILE A 28 -7.03 1.26 -1.22
N ARG A 29 -7.47 0.07 -0.80
CA ARG A 29 -6.65 -0.83 0.02
C ARG A 29 -5.37 -1.24 -0.69
N ILE A 30 -5.46 -1.59 -1.97
CA ILE A 30 -4.29 -1.95 -2.79
C ILE A 30 -3.32 -0.77 -2.89
N MET A 31 -3.81 0.44 -3.09
CA MET A 31 -2.97 1.64 -3.13
C MET A 31 -2.23 1.86 -1.80
N LYS A 32 -2.94 1.74 -0.68
CA LYS A 32 -2.33 1.86 0.67
C LYS A 32 -1.28 0.79 0.91
N LEU A 33 -1.56 -0.45 0.53
CA LEU A 33 -0.62 -1.56 0.69
C LEU A 33 0.62 -1.39 -0.19
N ARG A 34 0.46 -0.89 -1.40
CA ARG A 34 1.59 -0.57 -2.29
C ARG A 34 2.47 0.53 -1.70
N ALA A 35 1.86 1.56 -1.12
CA ALA A 35 2.62 2.62 -0.44
C ALA A 35 3.41 2.07 0.76
N GLN A 36 2.82 1.20 1.56
CA GLN A 36 3.50 0.52 2.66
C GLN A 36 4.64 -0.37 2.17
N LEU A 37 4.42 -1.11 1.08
CA LEU A 37 5.43 -1.97 0.48
C LEU A 37 6.63 -1.14 -0.01
N HIS A 38 6.36 -0.05 -0.70
CA HIS A 38 7.40 0.86 -1.18
C HIS A 38 8.23 1.40 0.00
N ARG A 39 7.56 1.89 1.04
CA ARG A 39 8.21 2.38 2.26
C ARG A 39 9.08 1.30 2.91
N THR A 40 8.57 0.08 3.00
CA THR A 40 9.31 -1.05 3.59
C THR A 40 10.55 -1.38 2.75
N LYS A 41 10.43 -1.39 1.42
CA LYS A 41 11.57 -1.61 0.51
C LYS A 41 12.66 -0.56 0.70
N ILE A 42 12.27 0.72 0.80
CA ILE A 42 13.21 1.82 1.01
C ILE A 42 13.90 1.68 2.37
N MET A 43 13.16 1.34 3.41
CA MET A 43 13.74 1.09 4.75
C MET A 43 14.75 -0.07 4.74
N MET A 44 14.44 -1.16 4.04
CA MET A 44 15.36 -2.30 3.89
C MET A 44 16.64 -1.88 3.17
N LEU A 45 16.51 -1.12 2.08
CA LEU A 45 17.65 -0.63 1.31
C LEU A 45 18.53 0.28 2.17
N ALA A 46 17.92 1.19 2.94
CA ALA A 46 18.64 2.05 3.86
C ALA A 46 19.36 1.26 4.96
N ALA A 47 18.71 0.24 5.51
CA ALA A 47 19.30 -0.63 6.53
C ALA A 47 20.49 -1.43 6.00
N GLU A 48 20.43 -1.90 4.75
CA GLU A 48 21.56 -2.60 4.11
C GLU A 48 22.76 -1.69 3.91
N GLN A 49 22.55 -0.39 3.67
CA GLN A 49 23.60 0.57 3.36
C GLN A 49 23.83 1.60 4.47
N VAL A 50 23.56 1.22 5.72
CA VAL A 50 23.71 2.11 6.89
C VAL A 50 25.11 2.73 6.98
N VAL A 51 26.17 1.93 6.74
CA VAL A 51 27.56 2.40 6.84
C VAL A 51 27.86 3.43 5.75
N ALA A 52 27.45 3.16 4.52
CA ALA A 52 27.62 4.10 3.40
C ALA A 52 26.83 5.39 3.63
N LEU A 53 25.61 5.27 4.15
CA LEU A 53 24.75 6.39 4.51
C LEU A 53 25.38 7.25 5.60
N ALA A 54 25.92 6.63 6.64
CA ALA A 54 26.61 7.34 7.72
C ALA A 54 27.84 8.11 7.23
N LYS A 55 28.63 7.52 6.34
CA LYS A 55 29.77 8.19 5.70
C LYS A 55 29.33 9.41 4.89
N GLU A 56 28.25 9.26 4.12
CA GLU A 56 27.71 10.35 3.31
C GLU A 56 27.17 11.50 4.17
N LEU A 57 26.53 11.18 5.30
CA LEU A 57 26.06 12.20 6.25
C LEU A 57 27.18 13.01 6.88
N GLN A 58 28.36 12.41 7.06
CA GLN A 58 29.54 13.07 7.62
C GLN A 58 30.31 13.88 6.59
N ARG A 59 30.09 13.61 5.30
CA ARG A 59 30.80 14.28 4.21
C ARG A 59 30.31 15.70 4.03
N LYS A 60 31.24 16.67 4.01
CA LYS A 60 30.94 18.06 3.67
C LYS A 60 30.91 18.18 2.14
N ALA A 61 29.77 18.55 1.58
CA ALA A 61 29.60 18.79 0.15
C ALA A 61 28.61 19.93 -0.06
N GLU A 62 28.76 20.61 -1.19
CA GLU A 62 27.88 21.72 -1.54
C GLU A 62 26.45 21.31 -1.88
N ALA A 63 26.28 20.08 -2.38
CA ALA A 63 24.96 19.56 -2.77
C ALA A 63 24.07 19.28 -1.54
N PRO A 64 22.75 19.50 -1.64
CA PRO A 64 21.83 19.14 -0.57
C PRO A 64 21.93 17.67 -0.16
N LEU A 65 21.81 17.38 1.13
CA LEU A 65 21.98 16.05 1.68
C LEU A 65 20.96 15.04 1.10
N ASN A 66 19.71 15.46 0.92
CA ASN A 66 18.67 14.64 0.33
C ASN A 66 19.01 14.19 -1.10
N VAL A 67 19.58 15.09 -1.93
CA VAL A 67 19.98 14.76 -3.30
C VAL A 67 21.15 13.78 -3.30
N ARG A 68 22.11 13.95 -2.38
CA ARG A 68 23.25 13.03 -2.27
C ARG A 68 22.82 11.63 -1.84
N VAL A 69 21.93 11.52 -0.87
CA VAL A 69 21.39 10.26 -0.40
C VAL A 69 20.56 9.58 -1.51
N ALA A 70 19.77 10.35 -2.25
CA ALA A 70 19.00 9.84 -3.38
C ALA A 70 19.92 9.23 -4.45
N LYS A 71 21.02 9.87 -4.78
CA LYS A 71 22.00 9.34 -5.74
C LYS A 71 22.72 8.10 -5.21
N LEU A 72 23.07 8.08 -3.93
CA LEU A 72 23.76 6.95 -3.31
C LEU A 72 22.92 5.69 -3.33
N LEU A 73 21.64 5.80 -2.96
CA LEU A 73 20.71 4.70 -2.86
C LEU A 73 19.92 4.45 -4.16
N LYS A 74 20.10 5.29 -5.18
CA LYS A 74 19.37 5.25 -6.46
C LYS A 74 17.84 5.29 -6.26
N ILE A 75 17.40 6.22 -5.41
CA ILE A 75 15.99 6.44 -5.07
C ILE A 75 15.58 7.87 -5.38
N THR A 76 14.29 8.16 -5.23
CA THR A 76 13.79 9.53 -5.41
C THR A 76 14.18 10.44 -4.25
N VAL A 77 14.19 11.76 -4.47
CA VAL A 77 14.50 12.74 -3.42
C VAL A 77 13.49 12.67 -2.28
N THR A 78 12.22 12.41 -2.58
CA THR A 78 11.17 12.24 -1.57
C THR A 78 11.46 11.05 -0.65
N ASP A 79 11.90 9.93 -1.22
CA ASP A 79 12.28 8.74 -0.43
C ASP A 79 13.54 9.00 0.40
N ALA A 80 14.48 9.77 -0.14
CA ALA A 80 15.67 10.19 0.60
C ALA A 80 15.30 11.07 1.80
N ASP A 81 14.36 11.99 1.65
CA ASP A 81 13.85 12.81 2.76
C ASP A 81 13.21 11.94 3.85
N MET A 82 12.47 10.90 3.46
CA MET A 82 11.90 9.94 4.39
C MET A 82 12.99 9.21 5.19
N ILE A 83 14.06 8.76 4.53
CA ILE A 83 15.20 8.10 5.18
C ILE A 83 15.90 9.06 6.14
N LEU A 84 16.11 10.30 5.74
CA LEU A 84 16.78 11.32 6.57
C LEU A 84 15.95 11.68 7.81
N SER A 85 14.64 11.51 7.77
CA SER A 85 13.78 11.69 8.94
C SER A 85 13.96 10.61 10.00
N LEU A 86 14.55 9.46 9.61
CA LEU A 86 14.88 8.37 10.52
C LEU A 86 16.28 8.57 11.09
N SER A 87 16.50 8.24 12.37
CA SER A 87 17.85 8.26 12.93
C SER A 87 18.64 7.05 12.42
N ILE A 88 19.96 7.24 12.23
CA ILE A 88 20.87 6.15 11.84
C ILE A 88 20.79 5.01 12.84
N ARG A 89 20.64 5.32 14.12
CA ARG A 89 20.49 4.34 15.20
C ARG A 89 19.25 3.48 15.00
N SER A 90 18.13 4.09 14.60
CA SER A 90 16.90 3.36 14.27
C SER A 90 17.09 2.43 13.07
N LEU A 91 17.80 2.90 12.03
CA LEU A 91 18.11 2.07 10.85
C LEU A 91 19.01 0.88 11.21
N ALA A 92 20.02 1.08 12.05
CA ALA A 92 20.91 0.02 12.48
C ALA A 92 20.19 -1.06 13.31
N ASN A 93 19.14 -0.68 14.03
CA ASN A 93 18.34 -1.58 14.88
C ASN A 93 17.22 -2.28 14.11
N LEU A 94 17.00 -1.96 12.83
CA LEU A 94 16.01 -2.62 12.01
C LEU A 94 16.47 -4.06 11.70
N GLU A 95 15.64 -5.01 12.08
CA GLU A 95 15.90 -6.42 11.79
C GLU A 95 15.49 -6.73 10.35
N HIS A 96 16.43 -7.16 9.53
CA HIS A 96 16.17 -7.56 8.14
C HIS A 96 15.10 -8.64 8.04
N GLN A 97 15.11 -9.59 8.95
CA GLN A 97 14.13 -10.68 8.97
C GLN A 97 12.71 -10.16 9.20
N ALA A 98 12.54 -9.23 10.14
CA ALA A 98 11.25 -8.63 10.44
C ALA A 98 10.72 -7.82 9.24
N LEU A 99 11.60 -7.06 8.57
CA LEU A 99 11.23 -6.29 7.39
C LEU A 99 10.89 -7.19 6.20
N ALA A 100 11.65 -8.26 5.99
CA ALA A 100 11.41 -9.24 4.92
C ALA A 100 10.05 -9.94 5.14
N LYS A 101 9.75 -10.34 6.37
CA LYS A 101 8.47 -10.92 6.75
C LYS A 101 7.31 -9.96 6.49
N LYS A 102 7.44 -8.72 6.93
CA LYS A 102 6.45 -7.67 6.71
C LYS A 102 6.21 -7.42 5.22
N LYS A 103 7.27 -7.37 4.43
CA LYS A 103 7.20 -7.25 2.96
C LYS A 103 6.41 -8.40 2.35
N SER A 104 6.70 -9.65 2.75
CA SER A 104 6.01 -10.84 2.26
C SER A 104 4.52 -10.81 2.61
N GLU A 105 4.16 -10.43 3.82
CA GLU A 105 2.77 -10.29 4.26
C GLU A 105 2.02 -9.23 3.46
N ILE A 106 2.65 -8.09 3.18
CA ILE A 106 2.06 -7.01 2.38
C ILE A 106 1.82 -7.48 0.94
N ILE A 107 2.77 -8.20 0.34
CA ILE A 107 2.64 -8.75 -1.02
C ILE A 107 1.48 -9.74 -1.09
N LYS A 108 1.36 -10.63 -0.11
CA LYS A 108 0.23 -11.57 -0.01
C LYS A 108 -1.10 -10.83 0.09
N SER A 109 -1.18 -9.80 0.90
CA SER A 109 -2.38 -8.97 1.05
C SER A 109 -2.75 -8.26 -0.26
N ILE A 110 -1.77 -7.72 -0.99
CA ILE A 110 -1.99 -7.09 -2.29
C ILE A 110 -2.53 -8.11 -3.29
N THR A 111 -1.94 -9.30 -3.36
CA THR A 111 -2.38 -10.36 -4.26
C THR A 111 -3.81 -10.80 -3.95
N ALA A 112 -4.14 -11.01 -2.68
CA ALA A 112 -5.48 -11.37 -2.25
C ALA A 112 -6.51 -10.30 -2.63
N ASN A 113 -6.21 -9.02 -2.38
CA ASN A 113 -7.11 -7.92 -2.73
C ASN A 113 -7.29 -7.76 -4.25
N LYS A 114 -6.23 -7.99 -5.03
CA LYS A 114 -6.31 -7.98 -6.50
C LYS A 114 -7.20 -9.11 -7.01
N GLN A 115 -7.08 -10.32 -6.45
CA GLN A 115 -7.93 -11.44 -6.81
C GLN A 115 -9.40 -11.14 -6.51
N GLN A 116 -9.71 -10.62 -5.33
CA GLN A 116 -11.06 -10.23 -4.96
C GLN A 116 -11.63 -9.16 -5.92
N ARG A 117 -10.81 -8.20 -6.32
CA ARG A 117 -11.21 -7.17 -7.28
C ARG A 117 -11.46 -7.73 -8.68
N ALA A 118 -10.68 -8.73 -9.10
CA ALA A 118 -10.79 -9.35 -10.41
C ALA A 118 -11.99 -10.30 -10.54
N VAL A 119 -12.59 -10.75 -9.43
CA VAL A 119 -13.72 -11.71 -9.39
C VAL A 119 -15.03 -10.99 -9.07
N PRO A 120 -15.82 -10.58 -10.11
CA PRO A 120 -17.06 -9.81 -9.91
C PRO A 120 -18.12 -10.54 -9.08
N HIS A 121 -18.18 -11.88 -9.18
CA HIS A 121 -19.18 -12.65 -8.44
C HIS A 121 -18.94 -12.65 -6.93
N GLU A 122 -17.71 -12.55 -6.46
CA GLU A 122 -17.43 -12.38 -5.02
C GLU A 122 -17.91 -11.04 -4.50
N ALA A 123 -17.74 -9.98 -5.28
CA ALA A 123 -18.27 -8.66 -4.94
C ALA A 123 -19.79 -8.67 -4.90
N ALA A 124 -20.43 -9.35 -5.85
CA ALA A 124 -21.88 -9.55 -5.88
C ALA A 124 -22.36 -10.36 -4.68
N ALA A 125 -21.65 -11.42 -4.31
CA ALA A 125 -21.99 -12.24 -3.14
C ALA A 125 -21.88 -11.42 -1.85
N ALA A 126 -20.84 -10.61 -1.68
CA ALA A 126 -20.69 -9.73 -0.53
C ALA A 126 -21.83 -8.69 -0.46
N ALA A 127 -22.23 -8.12 -1.58
CA ALA A 127 -23.37 -7.21 -1.67
C ALA A 127 -24.67 -7.88 -1.27
N THR A 128 -24.88 -9.11 -1.73
CA THR A 128 -26.07 -9.92 -1.39
C THR A 128 -26.11 -10.23 0.10
N GLN A 129 -25.00 -10.62 0.70
CA GLN A 129 -24.90 -10.86 2.14
C GLN A 129 -25.23 -9.60 2.95
N SER A 130 -24.74 -8.45 2.53
CA SER A 130 -25.05 -7.18 3.18
C SER A 130 -26.55 -6.88 3.11
N LEU A 131 -27.19 -7.17 1.98
CA LEU A 131 -28.64 -7.00 1.82
C LEU A 131 -29.43 -7.92 2.76
N ILE A 132 -29.03 -9.18 2.87
CA ILE A 132 -29.66 -10.16 3.76
C ILE A 132 -29.55 -9.70 5.23
N GLN A 133 -28.42 -9.14 5.63
CA GLN A 133 -28.23 -8.63 7.00
C GLN A 133 -29.12 -7.43 7.32
N ILE A 134 -29.45 -6.61 6.32
CA ILE A 134 -30.36 -5.47 6.49
C ILE A 134 -31.82 -5.93 6.61
N LEU A 135 -32.17 -6.98 5.92
CA LEU A 135 -33.51 -7.58 5.98
C LEU A 135 -33.66 -8.48 7.20
#